data_64c03503e0dee96d2249a6b81bb225df
#
_entry.id   64c03503e0dee96d2249a6b81bb225df
#
_cell.length_a   1.000
_cell.length_b   1.000
_cell.length_c   1.000
_cell.angle_alpha   90.00
_cell.angle_beta   90.00
_cell.angle_gamma   90.00
#
_symmetry.space_group_name_H-M   'P 1'
#
loop_
_entity.id
_entity.type
_entity.pdbx_description
1 polymer ?
#
loop_
_entity_poly.entity_id
_entity_poly.type
_entity_poly.pdbx_seq_one_letter_code
_entity_poly.pdbx_strand_id
1 'polypeptide(L)'
;PAGRMIQASISALPSAHGTAKRSLRIVIGDTLALTPHMGWNSWYVWENHVTDRIMRDAAEAIVRSGLADHGYQYVNIDDCWAVKPGAKEADLQGAERDAFGRVNTNARFPDMKALTDHIHGLGLKAGIYTGPGPKTCAGHVGAYQHEEQDAARFVEWGFDFLKYDWCSYGEIAGKEPSVEALQKPYRQMGAILKRQPR
;
A
#
# COMPACT_ATOMS: atom_id res chain seq x y z
N PRO A 1 17.18 11.16 -11.26
CA PRO A 1 17.03 11.90 -12.50
C PRO A 1 15.74 12.68 -12.46
N ALA A 2 15.81 13.99 -12.77
CA ALA A 2 14.63 14.84 -12.81
C ALA A 2 13.63 14.29 -13.83
N GLY A 3 12.38 14.10 -13.43
CA GLY A 3 11.32 13.60 -14.30
C GLY A 3 11.24 14.41 -15.59
N ARG A 4 11.18 13.74 -16.73
CA ARG A 4 11.06 14.37 -18.04
C ARG A 4 9.62 14.82 -18.25
N MET A 5 9.40 16.12 -18.44
CA MET A 5 8.10 16.64 -18.85
C MET A 5 7.96 16.55 -20.38
N ILE A 6 6.88 15.98 -20.85
CA ILE A 6 6.46 16.04 -22.24
C ILE A 6 5.16 16.83 -22.29
N GLN A 7 5.14 17.88 -23.08
CA GLN A 7 3.91 18.62 -23.36
C GLN A 7 3.40 18.15 -24.72
N ALA A 8 2.22 17.52 -24.71
CA ALA A 8 1.54 17.11 -25.94
C ALA A 8 0.32 18.01 -26.16
N SER A 9 0.08 18.39 -27.41
CA SER A 9 -1.13 19.10 -27.81
C SER A 9 -2.04 18.16 -28.60
N ILE A 10 -3.26 18.01 -28.15
CA ILE A 10 -4.31 17.26 -28.89
C ILE A 10 -5.14 18.27 -29.66
N SER A 11 -5.23 18.11 -30.97
CA SER A 11 -6.11 18.90 -31.81
C SER A 11 -7.23 18.00 -32.34
N ALA A 12 -8.49 18.39 -32.14
CA ALA A 12 -9.61 17.75 -32.80
C ALA A 12 -9.66 18.15 -34.27
N LEU A 13 -10.16 17.25 -35.12
CA LEU A 13 -10.42 17.59 -36.52
C LEU A 13 -11.37 18.79 -36.62
N PRO A 14 -11.17 19.68 -37.62
CA PRO A 14 -12.05 20.82 -37.82
C PRO A 14 -13.51 20.36 -37.99
N SER A 15 -14.40 20.93 -37.22
CA SER A 15 -15.85 20.77 -37.38
C SER A 15 -16.45 22.07 -37.85
N ALA A 16 -17.72 22.07 -38.21
CA ALA A 16 -18.47 23.29 -38.58
C ALA A 16 -18.45 24.37 -37.49
N HIS A 17 -18.04 24.03 -36.28
CA HIS A 17 -17.94 24.93 -35.11
C HIS A 17 -16.51 25.32 -34.74
N GLY A 18 -15.51 25.04 -35.58
CA GLY A 18 -14.11 25.38 -35.40
C GLY A 18 -13.24 24.28 -34.78
N THR A 19 -11.97 24.61 -34.53
CA THR A 19 -10.98 23.66 -33.98
C THR A 19 -10.81 23.92 -32.50
N ALA A 20 -11.05 22.89 -31.67
CA ALA A 20 -10.74 22.92 -30.24
C ALA A 20 -9.31 22.42 -30.01
N LYS A 21 -8.50 23.18 -29.29
CA LYS A 21 -7.17 22.78 -28.85
C LYS A 21 -7.13 22.67 -27.32
N ARG A 22 -6.55 21.60 -26.81
CA ARG A 22 -6.29 21.39 -25.38
C ARG A 22 -4.85 20.99 -25.18
N SER A 23 -4.22 21.56 -24.17
CA SER A 23 -2.89 21.12 -23.74
C SER A 23 -3.03 20.00 -22.71
N LEU A 24 -2.32 18.90 -22.94
CA LEU A 24 -2.18 17.79 -22.01
C LEU A 24 -0.76 17.83 -21.48
N ARG A 25 -0.63 17.86 -20.15
CA ARG A 25 0.67 17.75 -19.47
C ARG A 25 0.90 16.29 -19.11
N ILE A 26 1.92 15.67 -19.70
CA ILE A 26 2.37 14.34 -19.34
C ILE A 26 3.67 14.49 -18.55
N VAL A 27 3.68 13.98 -17.32
CA VAL A 27 4.87 13.93 -16.46
C VAL A 27 5.35 12.50 -16.45
N ILE A 28 6.57 12.28 -16.94
CA ILE A 28 7.24 10.98 -16.91
C ILE A 28 8.23 11.02 -15.78
N GLY A 29 8.07 10.14 -14.80
CA GLY A 29 8.97 10.05 -13.65
C GLY A 29 8.41 9.05 -12.64
N ASP A 30 9.25 8.70 -11.69
CA ASP A 30 8.98 7.72 -10.63
C ASP A 30 8.89 8.36 -9.25
N THR A 31 8.84 9.71 -9.17
CA THR A 31 8.94 10.44 -7.92
C THR A 31 7.65 10.57 -7.14
N LEU A 32 6.49 10.34 -7.78
CA LEU A 32 5.17 10.41 -7.15
C LEU A 32 4.14 9.63 -7.97
N ALA A 33 3.10 9.12 -7.30
CA ALA A 33 1.89 8.66 -7.96
C ALA A 33 1.22 9.86 -8.65
N LEU A 34 1.39 10.00 -9.96
CA LEU A 34 0.88 11.11 -10.76
C LEU A 34 -0.61 11.05 -11.03
N THR A 35 -1.21 9.88 -10.79
CA THR A 35 -2.64 9.61 -10.84
C THR A 35 -3.04 8.86 -9.59
N PRO A 36 -4.31 8.91 -9.17
CA PRO A 36 -4.83 7.99 -8.16
C PRO A 36 -4.51 6.57 -8.59
N HIS A 37 -3.96 5.75 -7.68
CA HIS A 37 -3.68 4.36 -8.01
C HIS A 37 -5.00 3.60 -8.17
N MET A 38 -5.05 2.75 -9.16
CA MET A 38 -6.18 1.87 -9.44
C MET A 38 -5.77 0.43 -9.12
N GLY A 39 -6.66 -0.29 -8.47
CA GLY A 39 -6.35 -1.65 -8.09
C GLY A 39 -7.45 -2.27 -7.24
N TRP A 40 -7.13 -3.40 -6.65
CA TRP A 40 -7.99 -4.16 -5.75
C TRP A 40 -7.43 -4.12 -4.33
N ASN A 41 -8.32 -4.11 -3.36
CA ASN A 41 -8.00 -4.14 -1.93
C ASN A 41 -8.78 -5.28 -1.27
N SER A 42 -8.13 -6.05 -0.42
CA SER A 42 -8.71 -7.27 0.14
C SER A 42 -9.85 -7.05 1.14
N TRP A 43 -9.96 -5.85 1.76
CA TRP A 43 -10.85 -5.61 2.90
C TRP A 43 -12.32 -5.86 2.58
N TYR A 44 -12.83 -5.25 1.52
CA TYR A 44 -14.27 -5.27 1.23
C TYR A 44 -14.85 -6.61 0.80
N VAL A 45 -14.00 -7.60 0.55
CA VAL A 45 -14.41 -8.94 0.13
C VAL A 45 -14.05 -9.99 1.18
N TRP A 46 -12.87 -9.88 1.77
CA TRP A 46 -12.29 -10.94 2.60
C TRP A 46 -12.13 -10.55 4.06
N GLU A 47 -12.08 -9.24 4.36
CA GLU A 47 -11.88 -8.75 5.73
C GLU A 47 -10.76 -9.52 6.45
N ASN A 48 -11.09 -10.12 7.60
CA ASN A 48 -10.15 -10.89 8.42
C ASN A 48 -9.88 -12.32 7.89
N HIS A 49 -10.40 -12.69 6.73
CA HIS A 49 -10.17 -14.00 6.11
C HIS A 49 -9.10 -14.00 5.01
N VAL A 50 -8.44 -12.86 4.78
CA VAL A 50 -7.40 -12.72 3.77
C VAL A 50 -6.23 -13.67 4.04
N THR A 51 -5.66 -14.23 2.94
CA THR A 51 -4.51 -15.14 2.96
C THR A 51 -3.60 -14.88 1.76
N ASP A 52 -2.35 -15.37 1.80
CA ASP A 52 -1.42 -15.35 0.65
C ASP A 52 -2.08 -15.90 -0.63
N ARG A 53 -2.79 -17.03 -0.52
CA ARG A 53 -3.48 -17.63 -1.66
C ARG A 53 -4.51 -16.70 -2.28
N ILE A 54 -5.34 -16.04 -1.47
CA ILE A 54 -6.36 -15.10 -1.93
C ILE A 54 -5.71 -13.92 -2.67
N MET A 55 -4.57 -13.44 -2.19
CA MET A 55 -3.85 -12.34 -2.84
C MET A 55 -3.32 -12.74 -4.22
N ARG A 56 -2.77 -13.97 -4.35
CA ARG A 56 -2.32 -14.50 -5.65
C ARG A 56 -3.49 -14.67 -6.62
N ASP A 57 -4.57 -15.28 -6.17
CA ASP A 57 -5.77 -15.48 -6.98
C ASP A 57 -6.38 -14.15 -7.46
N ALA A 58 -6.35 -13.09 -6.61
CA ALA A 58 -6.79 -11.76 -6.98
C ALA A 58 -5.88 -11.10 -8.03
N ALA A 59 -4.55 -11.24 -7.89
CA ALA A 59 -3.59 -10.75 -8.86
C ALA A 59 -3.80 -11.39 -10.24
N GLU A 60 -3.92 -12.72 -10.28
CA GLU A 60 -4.21 -13.46 -11.50
C GLU A 60 -5.56 -13.06 -12.12
N ALA A 61 -6.57 -12.81 -11.29
CA ALA A 61 -7.90 -12.38 -11.76
C ALA A 61 -7.84 -11.00 -12.41
N ILE A 62 -7.06 -10.05 -11.90
CA ILE A 62 -6.87 -8.72 -12.51
C ILE A 62 -6.30 -8.85 -13.92
N VAL A 63 -5.30 -9.71 -14.12
CA VAL A 63 -4.71 -9.95 -15.44
C VAL A 63 -5.69 -10.70 -16.34
N ARG A 64 -6.24 -11.81 -15.88
CA ARG A 64 -7.14 -12.66 -16.67
C ARG A 64 -8.41 -11.96 -17.12
N SER A 65 -8.93 -11.02 -16.32
CA SER A 65 -10.12 -10.24 -16.67
C SER A 65 -9.86 -9.07 -17.63
N GLY A 66 -8.58 -8.76 -17.91
CA GLY A 66 -8.18 -7.59 -18.70
C GLY A 66 -8.17 -6.27 -17.92
N LEU A 67 -8.49 -6.26 -16.64
CA LEU A 67 -8.46 -5.04 -15.83
C LEU A 67 -7.08 -4.39 -15.80
N ALA A 68 -6.00 -5.19 -15.85
CA ALA A 68 -4.62 -4.69 -15.93
C ALA A 68 -4.41 -3.76 -17.14
N ASP A 69 -4.99 -4.08 -18.29
CA ASP A 69 -4.90 -3.28 -19.53
C ASP A 69 -5.66 -1.95 -19.41
N HIS A 70 -6.52 -1.82 -18.41
CA HIS A 70 -7.29 -0.61 -18.10
C HIS A 70 -6.72 0.17 -16.91
N GLY A 71 -5.48 -0.14 -16.48
CA GLY A 71 -4.75 0.59 -15.46
C GLY A 71 -4.99 0.11 -14.01
N TYR A 72 -5.69 -1.00 -13.79
CA TYR A 72 -5.81 -1.63 -12.49
C TYR A 72 -4.53 -2.40 -12.17
N GLN A 73 -3.56 -1.73 -11.58
CA GLN A 73 -2.19 -2.24 -11.41
C GLN A 73 -1.88 -2.69 -9.99
N TYR A 74 -2.62 -2.24 -8.97
CA TYR A 74 -2.30 -2.51 -7.57
C TYR A 74 -3.12 -3.65 -6.99
N VAL A 75 -2.43 -4.57 -6.32
CA VAL A 75 -3.01 -5.64 -5.49
C VAL A 75 -2.63 -5.36 -4.05
N ASN A 76 -3.60 -4.90 -3.25
CA ASN A 76 -3.32 -4.40 -1.92
C ASN A 76 -3.83 -5.35 -0.84
N ILE A 77 -2.91 -5.81 0.02
CA ILE A 77 -3.28 -6.46 1.28
C ILE A 77 -3.74 -5.36 2.22
N ASP A 78 -4.97 -5.47 2.71
CA ASP A 78 -5.46 -4.63 3.81
C ASP A 78 -5.03 -5.21 5.16
N ASP A 79 -5.74 -4.95 6.24
CA ASP A 79 -5.45 -5.44 7.58
C ASP A 79 -5.37 -6.99 7.65
N CYS A 80 -4.98 -7.54 8.79
CA CYS A 80 -5.02 -8.97 9.14
C CYS A 80 -3.89 -9.86 8.59
N TRP A 81 -2.81 -9.28 8.06
CA TRP A 81 -1.62 -10.05 7.62
C TRP A 81 -0.57 -10.23 8.73
N ALA A 82 -0.45 -9.29 9.67
CA ALA A 82 0.48 -9.37 10.80
C ALA A 82 -0.04 -10.29 11.90
N VAL A 83 0.81 -10.64 12.84
CA VAL A 83 0.41 -11.33 14.08
C VAL A 83 -0.65 -10.51 14.81
N LYS A 84 -1.61 -11.19 15.44
CA LYS A 84 -2.66 -10.56 16.26
C LYS A 84 -2.43 -10.88 17.74
N PRO A 85 -2.04 -9.89 18.56
CA PRO A 85 -1.85 -10.09 19.99
C PRO A 85 -3.10 -10.59 20.68
N GLY A 86 -2.99 -11.70 21.41
CA GLY A 86 -4.11 -12.30 22.14
C GLY A 86 -5.16 -13.02 21.29
N ALA A 87 -4.86 -13.30 20.00
CA ALA A 87 -5.75 -14.09 19.16
C ALA A 87 -5.94 -15.51 19.72
N LYS A 88 -7.14 -16.07 19.53
CA LYS A 88 -7.44 -17.46 19.87
C LYS A 88 -7.12 -18.40 18.71
N GLU A 89 -7.23 -17.89 17.48
CA GLU A 89 -6.93 -18.59 16.24
C GLU A 89 -5.43 -18.84 16.12
N ALA A 90 -5.04 -20.11 16.02
CA ALA A 90 -3.63 -20.50 16.00
C ALA A 90 -2.83 -19.89 14.85
N ASP A 91 -3.47 -19.68 13.68
CA ASP A 91 -2.88 -19.12 12.48
C ASP A 91 -2.63 -17.60 12.58
N LEU A 92 -3.19 -16.91 13.58
CA LEU A 92 -2.96 -15.49 13.86
C LEU A 92 -1.94 -15.26 14.98
N GLN A 93 -1.56 -16.31 15.71
CA GLN A 93 -0.62 -16.24 16.82
C GLN A 93 0.83 -16.17 16.35
N GLY A 94 1.73 -15.73 17.24
CA GLY A 94 3.16 -15.71 17.02
C GLY A 94 3.86 -14.60 17.80
N ALA A 95 5.16 -14.48 17.60
CA ALA A 95 5.92 -13.33 18.07
C ALA A 95 5.51 -12.10 17.24
N GLU A 96 5.13 -11.02 17.90
CA GLU A 96 4.69 -9.80 17.23
C GLU A 96 5.80 -9.21 16.33
N ARG A 97 7.05 -9.29 16.83
CA ARG A 97 8.24 -8.75 16.17
C ARG A 97 9.43 -9.70 16.30
N ASP A 98 10.37 -9.59 15.38
CA ASP A 98 11.64 -10.31 15.46
C ASP A 98 12.64 -9.65 16.43
N ALA A 99 13.83 -10.23 16.57
CA ALA A 99 14.89 -9.74 17.45
C ALA A 99 15.41 -8.33 17.08
N PHE A 100 15.08 -7.84 15.86
CA PHE A 100 15.44 -6.50 15.39
C PHE A 100 14.28 -5.50 15.48
N GLY A 101 13.17 -5.91 16.10
CA GLY A 101 11.97 -5.09 16.23
C GLY A 101 11.10 -4.99 14.98
N ARG A 102 11.38 -5.76 13.92
CA ARG A 102 10.63 -5.77 12.67
C ARG A 102 9.36 -6.59 12.82
N VAL A 103 8.26 -6.13 12.24
CA VAL A 103 6.96 -6.81 12.32
C VAL A 103 7.00 -8.20 11.70
N ASN A 104 6.33 -9.16 12.34
CA ASN A 104 6.15 -10.52 11.83
C ASN A 104 4.76 -10.69 11.21
N THR A 105 4.73 -11.54 10.17
CA THR A 105 3.49 -12.02 9.57
C THR A 105 2.86 -13.11 10.43
N ASN A 106 1.56 -13.29 10.33
CA ASN A 106 0.88 -14.49 10.83
C ASN A 106 1.05 -15.67 9.85
N ALA A 107 0.59 -16.87 10.24
CA ALA A 107 0.78 -18.07 9.44
C ALA A 107 0.03 -18.09 8.09
N ARG A 108 -0.93 -17.15 7.89
CA ARG A 108 -1.65 -16.99 6.61
C ARG A 108 -0.77 -16.37 5.52
N PHE A 109 0.33 -15.73 5.91
CA PHE A 109 1.29 -15.05 5.03
C PHE A 109 2.71 -15.55 5.32
N PRO A 110 3.04 -16.78 4.94
CA PRO A 110 4.31 -17.40 5.31
C PRO A 110 5.53 -16.78 4.62
N ASP A 111 5.35 -16.19 3.45
CA ASP A 111 6.44 -15.59 2.66
C ASP A 111 5.94 -14.39 1.84
N MET A 112 6.07 -13.18 2.43
CA MET A 112 5.67 -11.92 1.78
C MET A 112 6.52 -11.60 0.55
N LYS A 113 7.79 -11.96 0.57
CA LYS A 113 8.67 -11.72 -0.59
C LYS A 113 8.25 -12.55 -1.79
N ALA A 114 7.98 -13.83 -1.59
CA ALA A 114 7.47 -14.70 -2.66
C ALA A 114 6.09 -14.25 -3.17
N LEU A 115 5.25 -13.66 -2.31
CA LEU A 115 3.97 -13.09 -2.71
C LEU A 115 4.16 -11.86 -3.61
N THR A 116 4.98 -10.90 -3.21
CA THR A 116 5.25 -9.70 -4.01
C THR A 116 5.94 -10.05 -5.33
N ASP A 117 6.89 -11.00 -5.33
CA ASP A 117 7.53 -11.47 -6.55
C ASP A 117 6.53 -12.10 -7.54
N HIS A 118 5.54 -12.85 -7.04
CA HIS A 118 4.45 -13.36 -7.87
C HIS A 118 3.62 -12.22 -8.48
N ILE A 119 3.22 -11.23 -7.67
CA ILE A 119 2.47 -10.07 -8.14
C ILE A 119 3.26 -9.28 -9.19
N HIS A 120 4.55 -9.03 -8.95
CA HIS A 120 5.44 -8.35 -9.89
C HIS A 120 5.64 -9.16 -11.17
N GLY A 121 5.76 -10.49 -11.07
CA GLY A 121 5.85 -11.39 -12.23
C GLY A 121 4.66 -11.31 -13.18
N LEU A 122 3.50 -10.86 -12.68
CA LEU A 122 2.30 -10.58 -13.48
C LEU A 122 2.27 -9.14 -14.05
N GLY A 123 3.32 -8.33 -13.80
CA GLY A 123 3.38 -6.93 -14.22
C GLY A 123 2.57 -5.97 -13.33
N LEU A 124 2.12 -6.44 -12.17
CA LEU A 124 1.33 -5.67 -11.20
C LEU A 124 2.21 -5.11 -10.08
N LYS A 125 1.62 -4.31 -9.21
CA LYS A 125 2.25 -3.71 -8.03
C LYS A 125 1.58 -4.22 -6.75
N ALA A 126 2.37 -4.41 -5.72
CA ALA A 126 1.92 -4.90 -4.42
C ALA A 126 1.77 -3.76 -3.40
N GLY A 127 0.63 -3.71 -2.72
CA GLY A 127 0.40 -2.81 -1.60
C GLY A 127 0.22 -3.54 -0.28
N ILE A 128 0.59 -2.87 0.81
CA ILE A 128 0.45 -3.38 2.18
C ILE A 128 -0.23 -2.34 3.07
N TYR A 129 -0.82 -2.80 4.16
CA TYR A 129 -1.52 -1.98 5.14
C TYR A 129 -0.82 -2.02 6.50
N THR A 130 -0.77 -0.89 7.19
CA THR A 130 -0.56 -0.78 8.64
C THR A 130 -1.11 0.54 9.17
N GLY A 131 -0.84 0.86 10.43
CA GLY A 131 -1.23 2.13 11.04
C GLY A 131 -0.18 2.65 12.01
N PRO A 132 -0.23 3.96 12.34
CA PRO A 132 0.72 4.61 13.26
C PRO A 132 0.53 4.21 14.73
N GLY A 133 -0.58 3.60 15.07
CA GLY A 133 -0.87 3.17 16.44
C GLY A 133 -0.21 1.85 16.80
N PRO A 134 -0.28 1.43 18.09
CA PRO A 134 0.24 0.14 18.52
C PRO A 134 -0.53 -1.05 17.93
N LYS A 135 -1.77 -0.83 17.51
CA LYS A 135 -2.62 -1.85 16.86
C LYS A 135 -3.27 -1.29 15.61
N THR A 136 -3.51 -2.17 14.65
CA THR A 136 -4.34 -1.90 13.47
C THR A 136 -5.82 -1.84 13.85
N CYS A 137 -6.72 -1.48 12.92
CA CYS A 137 -8.16 -1.44 13.17
C CYS A 137 -8.74 -2.81 13.55
N ALA A 138 -8.24 -3.90 12.97
CA ALA A 138 -8.63 -5.27 13.32
C ALA A 138 -7.86 -5.84 14.53
N GLY A 139 -7.01 -5.03 15.19
CA GLY A 139 -6.30 -5.39 16.42
C GLY A 139 -5.01 -6.19 16.19
N HIS A 140 -4.47 -6.21 14.97
CA HIS A 140 -3.15 -6.75 14.67
C HIS A 140 -2.04 -5.78 15.07
N VAL A 141 -0.78 -6.19 14.99
CA VAL A 141 0.37 -5.35 15.32
C VAL A 141 0.43 -4.13 14.41
N GLY A 142 0.50 -2.93 15.00
CA GLY A 142 0.70 -1.67 14.28
C GLY A 142 2.16 -1.20 14.34
N ALA A 143 2.46 -0.07 13.68
CA ALA A 143 3.83 0.39 13.49
C ALA A 143 4.37 1.31 14.59
N TYR A 144 3.59 1.63 15.63
CA TYR A 144 3.97 2.59 16.67
C TYR A 144 5.33 2.29 17.29
N GLN A 145 6.23 3.28 17.27
CA GLN A 145 7.62 3.21 17.75
C GLN A 145 8.53 2.21 16.99
N HIS A 146 8.05 1.67 15.85
CA HIS A 146 8.81 0.74 15.01
C HIS A 146 8.72 1.11 13.52
N GLU A 147 8.38 2.36 13.22
CA GLU A 147 8.11 2.83 11.86
C GLU A 147 9.30 2.63 10.91
N GLU A 148 10.54 2.83 11.41
CA GLU A 148 11.77 2.61 10.64
C GLU A 148 11.96 1.14 10.29
N GLN A 149 11.80 0.25 11.28
CA GLN A 149 11.97 -1.18 11.11
C GLN A 149 10.92 -1.77 10.16
N ASP A 150 9.66 -1.34 10.32
CA ASP A 150 8.55 -1.83 9.51
C ASP A 150 8.65 -1.31 8.07
N ALA A 151 9.00 -0.04 7.87
CA ALA A 151 9.24 0.50 6.53
C ALA A 151 10.37 -0.24 5.80
N ALA A 152 11.49 -0.50 6.48
CA ALA A 152 12.59 -1.28 5.92
C ALA A 152 12.13 -2.71 5.56
N ARG A 153 11.30 -3.32 6.42
CA ARG A 153 10.74 -4.65 6.18
C ARG A 153 9.81 -4.70 4.96
N PHE A 154 8.96 -3.68 4.78
CA PHE A 154 8.07 -3.59 3.62
C PHE A 154 8.85 -3.44 2.31
N VAL A 155 9.93 -2.67 2.33
CA VAL A 155 10.83 -2.54 1.18
C VAL A 155 11.59 -3.84 0.90
N GLU A 156 12.11 -4.53 1.93
CA GLU A 156 12.74 -5.84 1.81
C GLU A 156 11.80 -6.86 1.17
N TRP A 157 10.52 -6.85 1.55
CA TRP A 157 9.49 -7.70 0.95
C TRP A 157 9.10 -7.29 -0.47
N GLY A 158 9.40 -6.05 -0.90
CA GLY A 158 9.15 -5.58 -2.25
C GLY A 158 7.80 -4.88 -2.44
N PHE A 159 7.20 -4.35 -1.38
CA PHE A 159 5.95 -3.59 -1.52
C PHE A 159 6.17 -2.21 -2.16
N ASP A 160 5.25 -1.83 -3.07
CA ASP A 160 5.27 -0.57 -3.82
C ASP A 160 4.42 0.52 -3.19
N PHE A 161 3.44 0.14 -2.38
CA PHE A 161 2.45 1.05 -1.82
C PHE A 161 2.11 0.69 -0.37
N LEU A 162 1.97 1.72 0.46
CA LEU A 162 1.55 1.59 1.86
C LEU A 162 0.22 2.34 2.09
N LYS A 163 -0.82 1.61 2.49
CA LYS A 163 -2.00 2.19 3.14
C LYS A 163 -1.69 2.36 4.63
N TYR A 164 -1.75 3.59 5.13
CA TYR A 164 -1.39 3.94 6.51
C TYR A 164 -2.59 4.56 7.21
N ASP A 165 -3.32 3.75 7.97
CA ASP A 165 -4.61 4.10 8.57
C ASP A 165 -4.46 4.70 9.97
N TRP A 166 -5.48 5.39 10.47
CA TRP A 166 -5.42 6.11 11.76
C TRP A 166 -5.64 5.24 13.01
N CYS A 167 -5.98 3.97 12.88
CA CYS A 167 -6.42 3.08 13.96
C CYS A 167 -5.49 3.10 15.19
N SER A 168 -6.08 3.09 16.38
CA SER A 168 -5.45 3.16 17.72
C SER A 168 -4.50 4.34 17.98
N TYR A 169 -4.08 5.09 16.98
CA TYR A 169 -3.25 6.29 17.21
C TYR A 169 -4.03 7.42 17.90
N GLY A 170 -5.35 7.40 17.87
CA GLY A 170 -6.20 8.33 18.61
C GLY A 170 -5.96 8.29 20.13
N GLU A 171 -5.58 7.14 20.67
CA GLU A 171 -5.22 6.99 22.08
C GLU A 171 -3.94 7.77 22.44
N ILE A 172 -3.04 7.92 21.48
CA ILE A 172 -1.76 8.65 21.61
C ILE A 172 -1.95 10.14 21.33
N ALA A 173 -2.71 10.47 20.29
CA ALA A 173 -2.95 11.85 19.87
C ALA A 173 -3.91 12.62 20.81
N GLY A 174 -4.73 11.89 21.60
CA GLY A 174 -5.71 12.47 22.50
C GLY A 174 -7.08 12.66 21.85
N LYS A 175 -8.07 13.10 22.64
CA LYS A 175 -9.48 13.19 22.21
C LYS A 175 -9.75 14.30 21.21
N GLU A 176 -9.00 15.38 21.27
CA GLU A 176 -9.15 16.56 20.39
C GLU A 176 -7.76 16.95 19.82
N PRO A 177 -7.21 16.13 18.91
CA PRO A 177 -5.89 16.37 18.40
C PRO A 177 -5.86 17.60 17.49
N SER A 178 -4.81 18.41 17.60
CA SER A 178 -4.55 19.49 16.66
C SER A 178 -4.28 18.93 15.25
N VAL A 179 -4.42 19.78 14.23
CA VAL A 179 -4.08 19.39 12.84
C VAL A 179 -2.64 18.89 12.73
N GLU A 180 -1.72 19.50 13.48
CA GLU A 180 -0.32 19.06 13.52
C GLU A 180 -0.17 17.64 14.11
N ALA A 181 -0.87 17.33 15.20
CA ALA A 181 -0.90 16.01 15.80
C ALA A 181 -1.47 14.96 14.84
N LEU A 182 -2.53 15.30 14.08
CA LEU A 182 -3.09 14.45 13.04
C LEU A 182 -2.11 14.18 11.89
N GLN A 183 -1.33 15.17 11.48
CA GLN A 183 -0.37 15.06 10.39
C GLN A 183 0.95 14.38 10.78
N LYS A 184 1.31 14.42 12.07
CA LYS A 184 2.61 13.96 12.58
C LYS A 184 2.98 12.54 12.11
N PRO A 185 2.17 11.49 12.32
CA PRO A 185 2.55 10.13 11.94
C PRO A 185 2.71 9.96 10.43
N TYR A 186 1.90 10.64 9.62
CA TYR A 186 2.01 10.58 8.15
C TYR A 186 3.27 11.27 7.64
N ARG A 187 3.62 12.42 8.22
CA ARG A 187 4.89 13.10 7.91
C ARG A 187 6.09 12.26 8.31
N GLN A 188 6.04 11.61 9.48
CA GLN A 188 7.08 10.74 9.98
C GLN A 188 7.26 9.54 9.04
N MET A 189 6.23 8.77 8.77
CA MET A 189 6.30 7.61 7.88
C MET A 189 6.72 8.02 6.46
N GLY A 190 6.18 9.12 5.92
CA GLY A 190 6.57 9.63 4.61
C GLY A 190 8.04 10.03 4.51
N ALA A 191 8.61 10.60 5.59
CA ALA A 191 10.04 10.92 5.65
C ALA A 191 10.89 9.64 5.74
N ILE A 192 10.45 8.63 6.47
CA ILE A 192 11.11 7.33 6.57
C ILE A 192 11.14 6.64 5.21
N LEU A 193 9.98 6.51 4.54
CA LEU A 193 9.88 5.87 3.23
C LEU A 193 10.75 6.54 2.16
N LYS A 194 10.90 7.87 2.20
CA LYS A 194 11.78 8.61 1.27
C LYS A 194 13.26 8.26 1.42
N ARG A 195 13.69 7.78 2.57
CA ARG A 195 15.08 7.38 2.85
C ARG A 195 15.37 5.92 2.52
N GLN A 196 14.33 5.12 2.29
CA GLN A 196 14.51 3.71 1.95
C GLN A 196 15.14 3.57 0.56
N PRO A 197 15.99 2.55 0.34
CA PRO A 197 16.53 2.24 -0.98
C PRO A 197 15.37 1.91 -1.95
N ARG A 198 15.51 2.36 -3.19
CA ARG A 198 14.59 2.06 -4.30
C ARG A 198 15.17 1.00 -5.19
#